data_bb5e9fa0c4be8eb2eb326a41053dadeb
#
_entry.id   bb5e9fa0c4be8eb2eb326a41053dadeb
#
_cell.length_a   1.000
_cell.length_b   1.000
_cell.length_c   1.000
_cell.angle_alpha   90.00
_cell.angle_beta   90.00
_cell.angle_gamma   90.00
#
_symmetry.space_group_name_H-M   'P 1'
#
loop_
_entity.id
_entity.type
_entity.pdbx_description
1 polymer ?
#
loop_
_entity_poly.entity_id
_entity_poly.type
_entity_poly.pdbx_seq_one_letter_code
_entity_poly.pdbx_strand_id
1 'polypeptide(L)'
;MADPIMSRRSVISGAAALAMPAMAGAASQTNTADTAILGRRDGRWLNEPKRWSVDSAGDLLMVTDKDSDFWRETHYGFIRDSGHFLGFTAPAAFTAQLRVRGTYDKLYDQAGIMIRVDERHWVKAGIELSDGRAMLSSVLTDGKSDWGTGPYEGDPKDFWMRATVAKGVLRVQVSADGKTWPLVRLAPFPVASSYQVGPLACTPERAGLQVRFSDLAITAPLSKDLHDLS
;
A
#
# COMPACT_ATOMS: atom_id res chain seq x y z
N MET A 1 53.67 -50.22 28.81
CA MET A 1 53.91 -51.14 27.72
C MET A 1 53.22 -50.63 26.48
N ALA A 2 54.03 -50.03 25.67
CA ALA A 2 54.16 -50.15 24.20
C ALA A 2 52.95 -49.67 23.32
N ASP A 3 53.17 -48.50 22.72
CA ASP A 3 52.69 -48.16 21.38
C ASP A 3 53.11 -49.18 20.31
N PRO A 4 52.43 -49.27 19.18
CA PRO A 4 52.98 -48.61 17.99
C PRO A 4 51.94 -48.00 17.05
N ILE A 5 52.18 -46.78 16.62
CA ILE A 5 52.50 -46.21 15.30
C ILE A 5 52.03 -47.02 14.05
N MET A 6 51.28 -46.38 13.20
CA MET A 6 51.28 -46.32 11.72
C MET A 6 49.90 -45.93 11.20
N SER A 7 49.65 -45.13 10.19
CA SER A 7 50.39 -44.53 9.06
C SER A 7 49.46 -43.56 8.33
N ARG A 8 50.01 -42.47 7.88
CA ARG A 8 49.31 -41.47 7.03
C ARG A 8 49.00 -42.07 5.66
N ARG A 9 47.80 -41.86 5.18
CA ARG A 9 47.53 -41.74 3.74
C ARG A 9 46.60 -40.56 3.48
N SER A 10 47.18 -39.51 2.94
CA SER A 10 46.48 -38.36 2.33
C SER A 10 45.70 -38.81 1.12
N VAL A 11 44.40 -38.52 1.11
CA VAL A 11 43.60 -38.54 -0.12
C VAL A 11 43.19 -37.12 -0.40
N ILE A 12 43.78 -36.55 -1.43
CA ILE A 12 43.42 -35.26 -2.00
C ILE A 12 42.19 -35.49 -2.87
N SER A 13 41.01 -35.07 -2.40
CA SER A 13 39.84 -34.98 -3.26
C SER A 13 39.61 -33.54 -3.64
N GLY A 14 39.88 -33.21 -4.87
CA GLY A 14 39.61 -31.89 -5.44
C GLY A 14 38.11 -31.65 -5.52
N ALA A 15 37.62 -30.68 -4.82
CA ALA A 15 36.28 -30.12 -5.00
C ALA A 15 36.35 -29.04 -6.10
N ALA A 16 35.80 -29.36 -7.25
CA ALA A 16 35.58 -28.39 -8.30
C ALA A 16 34.43 -27.45 -7.84
N ALA A 17 34.76 -26.22 -7.52
CA ALA A 17 33.76 -25.18 -7.26
C ALA A 17 33.16 -24.73 -8.61
N LEU A 18 31.92 -25.12 -8.85
CA LEU A 18 31.09 -24.53 -9.90
C LEU A 18 30.71 -23.12 -9.49
N ALA A 19 31.36 -22.13 -10.07
CA ALA A 19 30.98 -20.73 -9.96
C ALA A 19 29.66 -20.52 -10.72
N MET A 20 28.57 -20.29 -10.00
CA MET A 20 27.34 -19.74 -10.59
C MET A 20 27.53 -18.28 -10.90
N PRO A 21 27.16 -17.79 -12.09
CA PRO A 21 27.20 -16.36 -12.37
C PRO A 21 26.14 -15.67 -11.53
N ALA A 22 26.54 -14.71 -10.70
CA ALA A 22 25.66 -13.78 -10.04
C ALA A 22 24.96 -12.92 -11.11
N MET A 23 23.70 -13.16 -11.35
CA MET A 23 22.83 -12.25 -12.12
C MET A 23 22.62 -11.01 -11.25
N ALA A 24 23.50 -10.04 -11.35
CA ALA A 24 23.28 -8.69 -10.87
C ALA A 24 22.28 -8.00 -11.81
N GLY A 25 20.99 -8.20 -11.56
CA GLY A 25 19.94 -7.37 -12.11
C GLY A 25 20.05 -5.98 -11.50
N ALA A 26 20.77 -5.07 -12.13
CA ALA A 26 20.68 -3.66 -11.84
C ALA A 26 19.24 -3.23 -12.11
N ALA A 27 18.46 -2.98 -11.04
CA ALA A 27 17.19 -2.30 -11.15
C ALA A 27 17.48 -0.89 -11.70
N SER A 28 17.16 -0.69 -12.96
CA SER A 28 17.21 0.62 -13.59
C SER A 28 16.20 1.50 -12.87
N GLN A 29 16.66 2.50 -12.14
CA GLN A 29 15.79 3.57 -11.63
C GLN A 29 15.29 4.34 -12.85
N THR A 30 14.12 4.00 -13.34
CA THR A 30 13.44 4.77 -14.35
C THR A 30 13.04 6.11 -13.74
N ASN A 31 13.46 7.18 -14.36
CA ASN A 31 13.09 8.54 -13.99
C ASN A 31 11.56 8.65 -14.06
N THR A 32 10.89 8.85 -12.92
CA THR A 32 9.42 8.82 -12.77
C THR A 32 8.70 9.84 -13.64
N ALA A 33 9.42 10.86 -14.15
CA ALA A 33 8.84 11.95 -14.96
C ALA A 33 8.28 11.50 -16.33
N ASP A 34 8.75 10.37 -16.88
CA ASP A 34 8.36 9.91 -18.22
C ASP A 34 7.50 8.65 -18.26
N THR A 35 7.43 7.90 -17.17
CA THR A 35 6.68 6.65 -17.11
C THR A 35 5.26 6.91 -16.62
N ALA A 36 4.26 6.46 -17.39
CA ALA A 36 2.88 6.44 -16.89
C ALA A 36 2.75 5.32 -15.84
N ILE A 37 2.29 5.67 -14.65
CA ILE A 37 1.99 4.74 -13.56
C ILE A 37 0.46 4.74 -13.38
N LEU A 38 -0.16 3.57 -13.44
CA LEU A 38 -1.63 3.44 -13.37
C LEU A 38 -2.36 4.32 -14.42
N GLY A 39 -1.77 4.43 -15.61
CA GLY A 39 -2.30 5.25 -16.71
C GLY A 39 -2.08 6.76 -16.57
N ARG A 40 -1.33 7.24 -15.57
CA ARG A 40 -1.13 8.67 -15.27
C ARG A 40 0.35 9.03 -15.21
N ARG A 41 0.66 10.30 -15.51
CA ARG A 41 2.03 10.85 -15.50
C ARG A 41 2.26 11.90 -14.40
N ASP A 42 1.23 12.28 -13.64
CA ASP A 42 1.27 13.31 -12.60
C ASP A 42 1.51 12.74 -11.18
N GLY A 43 1.85 11.46 -11.08
CA GLY A 43 2.13 10.81 -9.80
C GLY A 43 3.32 11.43 -9.06
N ARG A 44 3.15 11.64 -7.75
CA ARG A 44 4.19 12.14 -6.85
C ARG A 44 4.31 11.22 -5.65
N TRP A 45 5.50 10.71 -5.40
CA TRP A 45 5.77 9.93 -4.20
C TRP A 45 5.85 10.81 -2.97
N LEU A 46 5.16 10.39 -1.92
CA LEU A 46 5.49 10.69 -0.54
C LEU A 46 6.11 9.43 0.05
N ASN A 47 7.37 9.52 0.48
CA ASN A 47 8.16 8.39 0.95
C ASN A 47 8.23 7.25 -0.10
N GLU A 48 8.91 7.51 -1.21
CA GLU A 48 9.13 6.53 -2.28
C GLU A 48 9.75 5.25 -1.71
N PRO A 49 9.17 4.06 -1.95
CA PRO A 49 9.77 2.81 -1.49
C PRO A 49 11.05 2.51 -2.28
N LYS A 50 12.02 1.86 -1.63
CA LYS A 50 13.28 1.46 -2.28
C LYS A 50 13.10 0.51 -3.47
N ARG A 51 11.96 -0.21 -3.50
CA ARG A 51 11.63 -1.17 -4.55
C ARG A 51 10.20 -0.98 -5.02
N TRP A 52 10.06 -0.61 -6.25
CA TRP A 52 8.80 -0.56 -6.97
C TRP A 52 9.05 -0.74 -8.47
N SER A 53 8.03 -1.10 -9.21
CA SER A 53 8.09 -1.19 -10.67
C SER A 53 6.71 -0.98 -11.28
N VAL A 54 6.70 -0.70 -12.58
CA VAL A 54 5.48 -0.67 -13.39
C VAL A 54 5.60 -1.79 -14.41
N ASP A 55 4.56 -2.60 -14.52
CA ASP A 55 4.54 -3.68 -15.50
C ASP A 55 4.06 -3.19 -16.89
N SER A 56 4.02 -4.11 -17.86
CA SER A 56 3.60 -3.80 -19.23
C SER A 56 2.13 -3.35 -19.36
N ALA A 57 1.30 -3.64 -18.36
CA ALA A 57 -0.09 -3.17 -18.29
C ALA A 57 -0.21 -1.78 -17.65
N GLY A 58 0.87 -1.24 -17.10
CA GLY A 58 0.89 0.02 -16.36
C GLY A 58 0.53 -0.13 -14.88
N ASP A 59 0.39 -1.36 -14.37
CA ASP A 59 0.12 -1.63 -12.95
C ASP A 59 1.35 -1.32 -12.10
N LEU A 60 1.11 -0.74 -10.93
CA LEU A 60 2.16 -0.48 -9.95
C LEU A 60 2.39 -1.70 -9.07
N LEU A 61 3.61 -2.21 -9.03
CA LEU A 61 4.09 -3.15 -8.02
C LEU A 61 4.94 -2.39 -6.99
N MET A 62 4.49 -2.35 -5.75
CA MET A 62 5.14 -1.69 -4.62
C MET A 62 5.63 -2.74 -3.61
N VAL A 63 6.84 -2.58 -3.09
CA VAL A 63 7.40 -3.42 -2.02
C VAL A 63 7.77 -2.53 -0.85
N THR A 64 7.09 -2.70 0.28
CA THR A 64 7.23 -1.79 1.43
C THR A 64 8.60 -1.90 2.11
N ASP A 65 9.05 -0.77 2.63
CA ASP A 65 10.17 -0.69 3.57
C ASP A 65 9.66 -0.85 5.01
N LYS A 66 10.53 -1.30 5.92
CA LYS A 66 10.25 -1.39 7.35
C LYS A 66 10.05 0.00 7.97
N ASP A 67 9.33 0.07 9.09
CA ASP A 67 9.05 1.28 9.86
C ASP A 67 8.21 2.32 9.09
N SER A 68 7.50 1.87 8.04
CA SER A 68 6.61 2.71 7.26
C SER A 68 5.20 2.74 7.85
N ASP A 69 4.66 3.93 8.14
CA ASP A 69 3.30 4.11 8.67
C ASP A 69 2.81 5.56 8.51
N PHE A 70 1.47 5.73 8.65
CA PHE A 70 0.80 7.02 8.83
C PHE A 70 -0.05 6.97 10.08
N TRP A 71 0.31 7.80 11.08
CA TRP A 71 -0.37 7.89 12.37
C TRP A 71 -0.11 9.23 13.05
N ARG A 72 -1.10 9.77 13.78
CA ARG A 72 -0.92 10.99 14.58
C ARG A 72 -1.53 10.84 15.96
N GLU A 73 -0.68 10.82 16.97
CA GLU A 73 -0.88 11.02 18.42
C GLU A 73 -1.81 10.02 19.12
N THR A 74 -3.04 9.83 18.66
CA THR A 74 -4.10 9.08 19.34
C THR A 74 -3.56 7.76 19.93
N HIS A 75 -3.82 7.52 21.22
CA HIS A 75 -3.41 6.37 22.01
C HIS A 75 -1.88 6.23 22.18
N TYR A 76 -1.12 6.20 21.08
CA TYR A 76 0.32 5.90 21.10
C TYR A 76 1.21 7.11 21.42
N GLY A 77 0.74 8.34 21.28
CA GLY A 77 1.49 9.56 21.57
C GLY A 77 2.56 9.92 20.53
N PHE A 78 2.80 9.11 19.51
CA PHE A 78 3.77 9.39 18.44
C PHE A 78 3.12 9.92 17.17
N ILE A 79 3.97 10.44 16.27
CA ILE A 79 3.60 10.82 14.90
C ILE A 79 4.44 9.98 13.95
N ARG A 80 3.77 9.39 12.97
CA ARG A 80 4.37 8.67 11.84
C ARG A 80 3.84 9.27 10.55
N ASP A 81 4.73 9.62 9.63
CA ASP A 81 4.41 10.11 8.28
C ASP A 81 5.39 9.49 7.27
N SER A 82 5.72 8.20 7.50
CA SER A 82 6.74 7.43 6.77
C SER A 82 6.16 6.37 5.83
N GLY A 83 4.85 6.21 5.78
CA GLY A 83 4.19 5.27 4.88
C GLY A 83 4.41 5.62 3.41
N HIS A 84 4.35 4.63 2.54
CA HIS A 84 4.50 4.83 1.10
C HIS A 84 3.18 5.25 0.48
N PHE A 85 3.18 6.38 -0.21
CA PHE A 85 2.01 6.90 -0.89
C PHE A 85 2.39 7.48 -2.26
N LEU A 86 1.74 7.02 -3.32
CA LEU A 86 1.84 7.63 -4.64
C LEU A 86 0.59 8.47 -4.89
N GLY A 87 0.68 9.78 -4.72
CA GLY A 87 -0.42 10.71 -4.88
C GLY A 87 -0.53 11.23 -6.31
N PHE A 88 -1.76 11.27 -6.82
CA PHE A 88 -2.16 11.92 -8.06
C PHE A 88 -3.08 13.08 -7.72
N THR A 89 -2.97 14.18 -8.47
CA THR A 89 -3.80 15.35 -8.22
C THR A 89 -5.25 15.09 -8.61
N ALA A 90 -6.16 15.34 -7.66
CA ALA A 90 -7.60 15.32 -7.85
C ALA A 90 -8.20 16.71 -7.57
N PRO A 91 -9.29 17.11 -8.25
CA PRO A 91 -9.95 18.40 -8.02
C PRO A 91 -10.67 18.45 -6.67
N ALA A 92 -11.28 19.62 -6.35
CA ALA A 92 -12.03 19.86 -5.12
C ALA A 92 -13.20 18.88 -4.85
N ALA A 93 -13.71 18.23 -5.90
CA ALA A 93 -14.74 17.21 -5.81
C ALA A 93 -14.44 16.10 -6.83
N PHE A 94 -14.40 14.85 -6.39
CA PHE A 94 -14.00 13.70 -7.22
C PHE A 94 -14.48 12.37 -6.62
N THR A 95 -14.43 11.34 -7.43
CA THR A 95 -14.40 9.93 -7.02
C THR A 95 -13.11 9.31 -7.52
N ALA A 96 -12.40 8.62 -6.65
CA ALA A 96 -11.24 7.80 -7.02
C ALA A 96 -11.50 6.34 -6.65
N GLN A 97 -11.08 5.42 -7.51
CA GLN A 97 -11.12 3.99 -7.24
C GLN A 97 -9.85 3.33 -7.73
N LEU A 98 -9.47 2.21 -7.11
CA LEU A 98 -8.35 1.36 -7.52
C LEU A 98 -8.56 -0.08 -7.01
N ARG A 99 -7.91 -1.03 -7.66
CA ARG A 99 -7.81 -2.42 -7.23
C ARG A 99 -6.50 -2.64 -6.48
N VAL A 100 -6.57 -3.41 -5.41
CA VAL A 100 -5.44 -3.74 -4.53
C VAL A 100 -5.28 -5.25 -4.46
N ARG A 101 -4.06 -5.75 -4.68
CA ARG A 101 -3.72 -7.16 -4.53
C ARG A 101 -2.46 -7.30 -3.68
N GLY A 102 -2.56 -8.01 -2.55
CA GLY A 102 -1.43 -8.20 -1.61
C GLY A 102 -1.67 -9.34 -0.63
N THR A 103 -0.61 -9.79 0.01
CA THR A 103 -0.68 -10.83 1.05
C THR A 103 -0.11 -10.28 2.35
N TYR A 104 -0.95 -10.22 3.37
CA TYR A 104 -0.68 -9.60 4.67
C TYR A 104 -0.26 -10.68 5.68
N ASP A 105 0.94 -10.60 6.25
CA ASP A 105 1.54 -11.65 7.08
C ASP A 105 1.92 -11.20 8.48
N LYS A 106 2.12 -9.90 8.71
CA LYS A 106 2.54 -9.33 9.99
C LYS A 106 1.60 -8.25 10.47
N LEU A 107 1.54 -8.08 11.78
CA LEU A 107 0.76 -7.03 12.43
C LEU A 107 1.00 -5.68 11.74
N TYR A 108 -0.09 -4.98 11.43
CA TYR A 108 -0.12 -3.69 10.74
C TYR A 108 0.41 -3.69 9.30
N ASP A 109 0.64 -4.85 8.67
CA ASP A 109 0.73 -4.89 7.21
C ASP A 109 -0.55 -4.30 6.62
N GLN A 110 -0.44 -3.27 5.80
CA GLN A 110 -1.62 -2.57 5.28
C GLN A 110 -1.41 -2.04 3.86
N ALA A 111 -2.48 -2.07 3.08
CA ALA A 111 -2.52 -1.46 1.76
C ALA A 111 -3.95 -1.04 1.38
N GLY A 112 -4.05 0.00 0.55
CA GLY A 112 -5.34 0.53 0.12
C GLY A 112 -5.23 1.84 -0.64
N ILE A 113 -6.19 2.71 -0.38
CA ILE A 113 -6.29 4.07 -0.95
C ILE A 113 -6.03 5.13 0.12
N MET A 114 -5.35 6.20 -0.25
CA MET A 114 -5.19 7.38 0.60
C MET A 114 -5.69 8.62 -0.13
N ILE A 115 -6.32 9.53 0.62
CA ILE A 115 -6.59 10.91 0.22
C ILE A 115 -5.88 11.81 1.22
N ARG A 116 -5.11 12.78 0.73
CA ARG A 116 -4.28 13.65 1.57
C ARG A 116 -4.39 15.11 1.12
N VAL A 117 -4.57 16.00 2.09
CA VAL A 117 -4.43 17.45 1.93
C VAL A 117 -3.01 17.85 2.35
N ASP A 118 -2.63 17.46 3.58
CA ASP A 118 -1.34 17.74 4.20
C ASP A 118 -0.99 16.67 5.26
N GLU A 119 0.04 16.90 6.08
CA GLU A 119 0.48 15.96 7.13
C GLU A 119 -0.50 15.83 8.30
N ARG A 120 -1.51 16.71 8.41
CA ARG A 120 -2.49 16.72 9.49
C ARG A 120 -3.90 16.32 9.04
N HIS A 121 -4.16 16.31 7.72
CA HIS A 121 -5.48 16.10 7.15
C HIS A 121 -5.42 15.06 6.02
N TRP A 122 -5.77 13.83 6.36
CA TRP A 122 -5.75 12.71 5.42
C TRP A 122 -6.66 11.57 5.88
N VAL A 123 -6.97 10.68 4.97
CA VAL A 123 -7.59 9.39 5.23
C VAL A 123 -6.83 8.30 4.51
N LYS A 124 -6.56 7.19 5.18
CA LYS A 124 -6.15 5.92 4.57
C LYS A 124 -7.23 4.87 4.83
N ALA A 125 -7.51 4.04 3.83
CA ALA A 125 -8.48 2.95 3.96
C ALA A 125 -8.09 1.77 3.06
N GLY A 126 -8.31 0.56 3.55
CA GLY A 126 -7.97 -0.67 2.86
C GLY A 126 -7.99 -1.88 3.77
N ILE A 127 -7.16 -2.86 3.46
CA ILE A 127 -6.94 -4.01 4.33
C ILE A 127 -5.71 -3.77 5.23
N GLU A 128 -5.86 -4.15 6.49
CA GLU A 128 -4.81 -4.11 7.50
C GLU A 128 -4.84 -5.40 8.31
N LEU A 129 -3.68 -6.01 8.52
CA LEU A 129 -3.59 -7.18 9.41
C LEU A 129 -3.61 -6.71 10.87
N SER A 130 -4.70 -6.96 11.56
CA SER A 130 -4.91 -6.64 12.98
C SER A 130 -5.58 -7.81 13.67
N ASP A 131 -5.26 -8.04 14.95
CA ASP A 131 -5.85 -9.11 15.76
C ASP A 131 -5.77 -10.51 15.11
N GLY A 132 -4.67 -10.77 14.39
CA GLY A 132 -4.40 -12.03 13.71
C GLY A 132 -5.22 -12.28 12.44
N ARG A 133 -5.93 -11.27 11.94
CA ARG A 133 -6.75 -11.34 10.71
C ARG A 133 -6.57 -10.12 9.82
N ALA A 134 -6.76 -10.31 8.52
CA ALA A 134 -6.87 -9.20 7.58
C ALA A 134 -8.24 -8.53 7.76
N MET A 135 -8.24 -7.32 8.28
CA MET A 135 -9.42 -6.53 8.61
C MET A 135 -9.60 -5.40 7.59
N LEU A 136 -10.83 -5.04 7.30
CA LEU A 136 -11.12 -3.77 6.66
C LEU A 136 -10.83 -2.65 7.67
N SER A 137 -9.97 -1.72 7.28
CA SER A 137 -9.48 -0.65 8.15
C SER A 137 -9.64 0.72 7.50
N SER A 138 -9.92 1.72 8.31
CA SER A 138 -9.81 3.12 7.91
C SER A 138 -9.26 3.98 9.04
N VAL A 139 -8.31 4.85 8.71
CA VAL A 139 -7.81 5.89 9.61
C VAL A 139 -8.11 7.25 8.99
N LEU A 140 -8.95 8.03 9.64
CA LEU A 140 -9.17 9.45 9.31
C LEU A 140 -8.33 10.29 10.26
N THR A 141 -7.54 11.19 9.73
CA THR A 141 -6.76 12.15 10.52
C THR A 141 -7.21 13.57 10.24
N ASP A 142 -7.67 14.23 11.27
CA ASP A 142 -7.94 15.67 11.35
C ASP A 142 -7.21 16.21 12.60
N GLY A 143 -5.94 16.52 12.43
CA GLY A 143 -5.00 16.81 13.52
C GLY A 143 -4.59 15.59 14.33
N LYS A 144 -5.51 14.67 14.66
CA LYS A 144 -5.28 13.39 15.34
C LYS A 144 -5.95 12.25 14.59
N SER A 145 -5.41 11.04 14.72
CA SER A 145 -5.91 9.86 14.02
C SER A 145 -7.13 9.24 14.70
N ASP A 146 -8.15 8.94 13.92
CA ASP A 146 -9.36 8.20 14.29
C ASP A 146 -9.37 6.90 13.48
N TRP A 147 -9.21 5.75 14.17
CA TRP A 147 -9.06 4.43 13.58
C TRP A 147 -10.25 3.55 13.85
N GLY A 148 -10.78 2.95 12.81
CA GLY A 148 -11.82 1.93 12.89
C GLY A 148 -11.48 0.72 12.04
N THR A 149 -11.77 -0.48 12.57
CA THR A 149 -11.63 -1.76 11.88
C THR A 149 -12.92 -2.55 11.92
N GLY A 150 -13.08 -3.47 10.97
CA GLY A 150 -14.19 -4.41 10.91
C GLY A 150 -13.85 -5.63 10.05
N PRO A 151 -14.65 -6.70 10.12
CA PRO A 151 -14.46 -7.85 9.26
C PRO A 151 -14.64 -7.46 7.78
N TYR A 152 -13.90 -8.11 6.90
CA TYR A 152 -14.10 -8.04 5.46
C TYR A 152 -14.58 -9.40 4.94
N GLU A 153 -15.75 -9.43 4.31
CA GLU A 153 -16.40 -10.66 3.83
C GLU A 153 -15.86 -11.13 2.46
N GLY A 154 -15.09 -10.26 1.76
CA GLY A 154 -14.45 -10.61 0.49
C GLY A 154 -13.05 -11.22 0.66
N ASP A 155 -12.36 -11.45 -0.46
CA ASP A 155 -10.96 -11.85 -0.42
C ASP A 155 -10.06 -10.65 -0.05
N PRO A 156 -9.45 -10.63 1.14
CA PRO A 156 -8.58 -9.53 1.53
C PRO A 156 -7.31 -9.41 0.68
N LYS A 157 -7.00 -10.42 -0.14
CA LYS A 157 -5.86 -10.40 -1.04
C LYS A 157 -6.16 -9.80 -2.40
N ASP A 158 -7.43 -9.58 -2.74
CA ASP A 158 -7.86 -9.02 -4.02
C ASP A 158 -9.20 -8.28 -3.86
N PHE A 159 -9.14 -6.95 -3.83
CA PHE A 159 -10.31 -6.10 -3.59
C PHE A 159 -10.16 -4.74 -4.26
N TRP A 160 -11.24 -3.99 -4.33
CA TRP A 160 -11.27 -2.60 -4.79
C TRP A 160 -11.62 -1.64 -3.66
N MET A 161 -10.98 -0.49 -3.67
CA MET A 161 -11.36 0.66 -2.86
C MET A 161 -11.91 1.78 -3.75
N ARG A 162 -12.95 2.46 -3.27
CA ARG A 162 -13.51 3.66 -3.88
C ARG A 162 -13.71 4.73 -2.82
N ALA A 163 -13.27 5.95 -3.12
CA ALA A 163 -13.46 7.08 -2.22
C ALA A 163 -13.99 8.28 -3.02
N THR A 164 -15.05 8.90 -2.50
CA THR A 164 -15.65 10.12 -3.06
C THR A 164 -15.49 11.25 -2.06
N VAL A 165 -14.99 12.40 -2.53
CA VAL A 165 -14.96 13.65 -1.78
C VAL A 165 -15.81 14.69 -2.51
N ALA A 166 -16.78 15.23 -1.82
CA ALA A 166 -17.63 16.32 -2.35
C ALA A 166 -18.26 17.11 -1.22
N LYS A 167 -18.26 18.45 -1.32
CA LYS A 167 -18.94 19.35 -0.38
C LYS A 167 -18.55 19.13 1.10
N GLY A 168 -17.27 18.84 1.38
CA GLY A 168 -16.79 18.58 2.74
C GLY A 168 -17.19 17.21 3.31
N VAL A 169 -17.63 16.27 2.47
CA VAL A 169 -17.99 14.91 2.85
C VAL A 169 -17.08 13.91 2.16
N LEU A 170 -16.55 12.98 2.93
CA LEU A 170 -15.84 11.78 2.49
C LEU A 170 -16.76 10.58 2.55
N ARG A 171 -16.86 9.83 1.47
CA ARG A 171 -17.51 8.52 1.37
C ARG A 171 -16.47 7.50 0.94
N VAL A 172 -16.18 6.49 1.77
CA VAL A 172 -15.29 5.37 1.44
C VAL A 172 -16.11 4.10 1.28
N GLN A 173 -15.84 3.36 0.23
CA GLN A 173 -16.51 2.11 -0.11
C GLN A 173 -15.45 1.05 -0.48
N VAL A 174 -15.80 -0.21 -0.29
CA VAL A 174 -15.00 -1.38 -0.70
C VAL A 174 -15.81 -2.23 -1.67
N SER A 175 -15.14 -3.02 -2.51
CA SER A 175 -15.82 -3.97 -3.37
C SER A 175 -14.99 -5.24 -3.53
N ALA A 176 -15.66 -6.39 -3.58
CA ALA A 176 -15.04 -7.68 -3.89
C ALA A 176 -15.06 -8.00 -5.39
N ASP A 177 -15.92 -7.32 -6.16
CA ASP A 177 -16.19 -7.64 -7.58
C ASP A 177 -16.04 -6.42 -8.51
N GLY A 178 -15.73 -5.24 -7.96
CA GLY A 178 -15.66 -3.97 -8.69
C GLY A 178 -17.03 -3.43 -9.14
N LYS A 179 -18.13 -4.03 -8.70
CA LYS A 179 -19.51 -3.68 -9.10
C LYS A 179 -20.39 -3.32 -7.91
N THR A 180 -20.31 -4.07 -6.82
CA THR A 180 -21.09 -3.86 -5.60
C THR A 180 -20.23 -3.16 -4.57
N TRP A 181 -20.68 -2.00 -4.05
CA TRP A 181 -19.85 -1.06 -3.28
C TRP A 181 -20.43 -0.72 -1.91
N PRO A 182 -20.39 -1.64 -0.95
CA PRO A 182 -20.79 -1.33 0.42
C PRO A 182 -19.98 -0.19 1.03
N LEU A 183 -20.66 0.57 1.91
CA LEU A 183 -20.09 1.67 2.65
C LEU A 183 -19.11 1.16 3.72
N VAL A 184 -17.92 1.75 3.76
CA VAL A 184 -16.92 1.56 4.81
C VAL A 184 -16.97 2.72 5.82
N ARG A 185 -17.01 3.94 5.28
CA ARG A 185 -16.98 5.16 6.10
C ARG A 185 -17.72 6.29 5.41
N LEU A 186 -18.50 7.05 6.20
CA LEU A 186 -19.00 8.38 5.86
C LEU A 186 -18.52 9.33 6.95
N ALA A 187 -17.85 10.41 6.56
CA ALA A 187 -17.27 11.35 7.53
C ALA A 187 -17.19 12.78 6.96
N PRO A 188 -17.16 13.80 7.80
CA PRO A 188 -16.66 15.11 7.41
C PRO A 188 -15.22 15.00 6.90
N PHE A 189 -14.86 15.83 5.92
CA PHE A 189 -13.49 15.89 5.40
C PHE A 189 -13.14 17.33 5.03
N PRO A 190 -11.90 17.79 5.27
CA PRO A 190 -11.52 19.17 4.98
C PRO A 190 -11.76 19.55 3.53
N VAL A 191 -12.34 20.74 3.33
CA VAL A 191 -12.53 21.30 1.99
C VAL A 191 -11.21 21.90 1.52
N ALA A 192 -10.77 21.47 0.35
CA ALA A 192 -9.55 21.95 -0.30
C ALA A 192 -9.82 22.21 -1.80
N SER A 193 -8.98 23.03 -2.43
CA SER A 193 -9.05 23.30 -3.87
C SER A 193 -8.60 22.10 -4.71
N SER A 194 -7.74 21.26 -4.12
CA SER A 194 -7.27 19.99 -4.70
C SER A 194 -6.82 19.03 -3.62
N TYR A 195 -6.75 17.76 -3.95
CA TYR A 195 -6.31 16.68 -3.08
C TYR A 195 -5.24 15.85 -3.78
N GLN A 196 -4.40 15.16 -2.99
CA GLN A 196 -3.60 14.04 -3.49
C GLN A 196 -4.35 12.74 -3.18
N VAL A 197 -4.53 11.88 -4.18
CA VAL A 197 -5.23 10.60 -4.01
C VAL A 197 -4.51 9.49 -4.76
N GLY A 198 -4.44 8.30 -4.17
CA GLY A 198 -3.83 7.15 -4.84
C GLY A 198 -3.49 5.99 -3.92
N PRO A 199 -2.67 5.04 -4.41
CA PRO A 199 -2.27 3.85 -3.68
C PRO A 199 -1.36 4.17 -2.50
N LEU A 200 -1.59 3.45 -1.39
CA LEU A 200 -0.71 3.45 -0.23
C LEU A 200 -0.39 2.03 0.23
N ALA A 201 0.77 1.83 0.84
CA ALA A 201 1.08 0.65 1.63
C ALA A 201 2.04 1.00 2.78
N CYS A 202 1.89 0.31 3.91
CA CYS A 202 2.72 0.48 5.09
C CYS A 202 3.01 -0.87 5.75
N THR A 203 4.19 -0.97 6.39
CA THR A 203 4.59 -2.12 7.22
C THR A 203 5.44 -1.64 8.40
N PRO A 204 4.82 -1.27 9.54
CA PRO A 204 5.57 -0.82 10.73
C PRO A 204 6.55 -1.86 11.26
N GLU A 205 6.18 -3.14 11.24
CA GLU A 205 6.92 -4.22 11.91
C GLU A 205 7.94 -4.94 11.01
N ARG A 206 7.80 -4.84 9.69
CA ARG A 206 8.68 -5.54 8.73
C ARG A 206 8.87 -4.76 7.44
N ALA A 207 9.77 -5.23 6.57
CA ALA A 207 9.81 -4.86 5.15
C ALA A 207 9.22 -5.97 4.28
N GLY A 208 8.93 -5.66 3.02
CA GLY A 208 8.72 -6.65 1.98
C GLY A 208 7.29 -7.11 1.75
N LEU A 209 6.27 -6.40 2.24
CA LEU A 209 4.90 -6.56 1.74
C LEU A 209 4.88 -6.16 0.27
N GLN A 210 4.51 -7.09 -0.61
CA GLN A 210 4.34 -6.85 -2.03
C GLN A 210 2.87 -6.54 -2.32
N VAL A 211 2.62 -5.39 -2.91
CA VAL A 211 1.26 -4.96 -3.29
C VAL A 211 1.25 -4.57 -4.76
N ARG A 212 0.30 -5.12 -5.51
CA ARG A 212 -0.01 -4.68 -6.87
C ARG A 212 -1.25 -3.79 -6.83
N PHE A 213 -1.14 -2.63 -7.44
CA PHE A 213 -2.24 -1.70 -7.66
C PHE A 213 -2.56 -1.62 -9.15
N SER A 214 -3.84 -1.62 -9.49
CA SER A 214 -4.33 -1.48 -10.87
C SER A 214 -5.65 -0.69 -10.90
N ASP A 215 -6.17 -0.45 -12.09
CA ASP A 215 -7.51 0.08 -12.33
C ASP A 215 -7.77 1.45 -11.63
N LEU A 216 -6.73 2.28 -11.47
CA LEU A 216 -6.90 3.62 -10.91
C LEU A 216 -7.75 4.46 -11.86
N ALA A 217 -8.86 4.97 -11.34
CA ALA A 217 -9.69 5.95 -12.00
C ALA A 217 -9.96 7.13 -11.07
N ILE A 218 -9.79 8.36 -11.56
CA ILE A 218 -10.19 9.60 -10.88
C ILE A 218 -11.19 10.29 -11.79
N THR A 219 -12.42 10.42 -11.31
CA THR A 219 -13.57 10.88 -12.10
C THR A 219 -14.32 12.00 -11.38
N ALA A 220 -15.35 12.55 -12.01
CA ALA A 220 -16.32 13.42 -11.33
C ALA A 220 -16.93 12.71 -10.12
N PRO A 221 -17.36 13.48 -9.08
CA PRO A 221 -17.91 12.89 -7.86
C PRO A 221 -19.15 12.03 -8.17
N LEU A 222 -19.21 10.87 -7.52
CA LEU A 222 -20.35 9.97 -7.63
C LEU A 222 -21.62 10.66 -7.10
N SER A 223 -22.66 10.74 -7.94
CA SER A 223 -23.94 11.36 -7.60
C SER A 223 -25.01 10.39 -7.11
N LYS A 224 -24.65 9.12 -6.91
CA LYS A 224 -25.56 8.07 -6.48
C LYS A 224 -25.91 8.20 -4.99
N ASP A 225 -27.13 7.81 -4.63
CA ASP A 225 -27.55 7.75 -3.24
C ASP A 225 -26.63 6.85 -2.39
N LEU A 226 -26.60 7.12 -1.08
CA LEU A 226 -25.68 6.43 -0.17
C LEU A 226 -25.89 4.91 -0.17
N HIS A 227 -27.13 4.47 -0.36
CA HIS A 227 -27.53 3.05 -0.37
C HIS A 227 -27.65 2.44 -1.76
N ASP A 228 -27.32 3.20 -2.82
CA ASP A 228 -27.14 2.65 -4.16
C ASP A 228 -25.74 2.03 -4.23
N LEU A 229 -25.70 0.72 -4.19
CA LEU A 229 -24.47 -0.07 -4.16
C LEU A 229 -23.84 -0.33 -5.54
N SER A 230 -24.42 0.17 -6.61
CA SER A 230 -23.89 -0.05 -7.98
C SER A 230 -22.73 0.86 -8.35
#